data_a9de3b6ee2f7c5c96764c0165b46e8b1
#
_entry.id   a9de3b6ee2f7c5c96764c0165b46e8b1
#
_cell.length_a   1.000
_cell.length_b   1.000
_cell.length_c   1.000
_cell.angle_alpha   90.00
_cell.angle_beta   90.00
_cell.angle_gamma   90.00
#
_symmetry.space_group_name_H-M   'P 1'
#
loop_
_entity.id
_entity.type
_entity.pdbx_description
1 polymer ?
#
loop_
_entity_poly.entity_id
_entity_poly.type
_entity_poly.pdbx_seq_one_letter_code
_entity_poly.pdbx_strand_id
1 'polypeptide(L)'
;MSNDDVLSRTPDDTVQVLDSEGAVVAPDLVPDLADETLVAMYRDMRFSRRFDERAVKLQRQGRLGTYAPLAGQEGSQIGSTYALSPEDLISYQYREHGAVVARGFPWEYLLYWAGHERGNEVLADRNVFPLNIGVGSHLPHAVGLAWGAEYRSDERVSVVHFGDGATSEGDFHEAMNFAGVFDLPVLFVCNNNGWAISHPAERQTASATIAQKAQAYGFDGVQVDGMDPLASYVVTAAARERALTGDAVAGRPRPTLVEAVQYRYGAHTTADDPERYREPEEVEVWRERDPIDRFEAFL
;
A
#
# COMPACT_ATOMS: atom_id res chain seq x y z
N MET A 1 -9.34 -5.28 21.27
CA MET A 1 -9.64 -3.96 20.68
C MET A 1 -10.63 -4.18 19.55
N SER A 2 -11.66 -3.37 19.39
CA SER A 2 -12.57 -3.50 18.25
C SER A 2 -11.92 -2.91 17.00
N ASN A 3 -12.40 -3.30 15.79
CA ASN A 3 -11.93 -2.70 14.53
C ASN A 3 -12.16 -1.18 14.49
N ASP A 4 -13.25 -0.72 15.11
CA ASP A 4 -13.53 0.71 15.25
C ASP A 4 -12.50 1.42 16.13
N ASP A 5 -11.96 0.78 17.16
CA ASP A 5 -10.91 1.37 18.00
C ASP A 5 -9.61 1.58 17.22
N VAL A 6 -9.31 0.71 16.24
CA VAL A 6 -8.11 0.83 15.39
C VAL A 6 -8.26 1.99 14.41
N LEU A 7 -9.44 2.14 13.80
CA LEU A 7 -9.70 3.16 12.78
C LEU A 7 -10.06 4.54 13.35
N SER A 8 -10.46 4.61 14.63
CA SER A 8 -10.80 5.87 15.31
C SER A 8 -9.60 6.57 15.95
N ARG A 9 -8.38 6.04 15.78
CA ARG A 9 -7.17 6.71 16.23
C ARG A 9 -7.03 8.06 15.54
N THR A 10 -6.48 9.02 16.26
CA THR A 10 -6.22 10.31 15.64
C THR A 10 -5.19 10.14 14.53
N PRO A 11 -5.28 10.89 13.44
CA PRO A 11 -4.32 10.78 12.32
C PRO A 11 -2.85 10.99 12.70
N ASP A 12 -2.58 11.50 13.90
CA ASP A 12 -1.23 11.72 14.43
C ASP A 12 -0.74 10.54 15.30
N ASP A 13 -1.61 9.53 15.58
CA ASP A 13 -1.28 8.36 16.39
C ASP A 13 -1.01 7.17 15.49
N THR A 14 0.25 6.96 15.15
CA THR A 14 0.67 5.89 14.24
C THR A 14 0.42 4.52 14.83
N VAL A 15 -0.36 3.68 14.13
CA VAL A 15 -0.59 2.28 14.53
C VAL A 15 0.68 1.48 14.31
N GLN A 16 1.11 0.78 15.37
CA GLN A 16 2.28 -0.09 15.37
C GLN A 16 1.99 -1.34 16.21
N VAL A 17 2.43 -2.51 15.77
CA VAL A 17 2.34 -3.80 16.47
C VAL A 17 3.72 -4.28 16.90
N LEU A 18 4.71 -4.16 16.01
CA LEU A 18 6.10 -4.54 16.24
C LEU A 18 7.00 -3.31 16.32
N ASP A 19 7.98 -3.31 17.23
CA ASP A 19 9.06 -2.32 17.19
C ASP A 19 10.11 -2.65 16.11
N SER A 20 11.16 -1.83 15.99
CA SER A 20 12.22 -2.04 15.00
C SER A 20 13.00 -3.35 15.17
N GLU A 21 12.97 -3.94 16.36
CA GLU A 21 13.68 -5.19 16.70
C GLU A 21 12.76 -6.43 16.60
N GLY A 22 11.49 -6.25 16.21
CA GLY A 22 10.50 -7.32 16.09
C GLY A 22 9.80 -7.67 17.39
N ALA A 23 10.01 -6.91 18.47
CA ALA A 23 9.28 -7.15 19.71
C ALA A 23 7.85 -6.57 19.62
N VAL A 24 6.88 -7.29 20.21
CA VAL A 24 5.48 -6.88 20.23
C VAL A 24 5.28 -5.72 21.20
N VAL A 25 4.89 -4.54 20.69
CA VAL A 25 4.60 -3.34 21.48
C VAL A 25 3.12 -3.09 21.70
N ALA A 26 2.25 -3.73 20.93
CA ALA A 26 0.80 -3.66 21.06
C ALA A 26 0.18 -5.06 21.03
N PRO A 27 0.22 -5.83 22.15
CA PRO A 27 -0.25 -7.21 22.19
C PRO A 27 -1.73 -7.37 21.79
N ASP A 28 -2.58 -6.39 22.11
CA ASP A 28 -4.00 -6.39 21.79
C ASP A 28 -4.29 -6.22 20.29
N LEU A 29 -3.28 -5.83 19.50
CA LEU A 29 -3.36 -5.66 18.06
C LEU A 29 -2.75 -6.82 17.28
N VAL A 30 -2.08 -7.77 17.94
CA VAL A 30 -1.51 -8.93 17.23
C VAL A 30 -2.65 -9.73 16.60
N PRO A 31 -2.68 -9.91 15.26
CA PRO A 31 -3.74 -10.64 14.61
C PRO A 31 -3.65 -12.13 14.89
N ASP A 32 -4.79 -12.78 15.06
CA ASP A 32 -4.88 -14.25 15.19
C ASP A 32 -4.71 -14.89 13.80
N LEU A 33 -3.47 -15.05 13.39
CA LEU A 33 -3.10 -15.67 12.12
C LEU A 33 -2.42 -17.00 12.35
N ALA A 34 -2.73 -17.99 11.52
CA ALA A 34 -2.02 -19.26 11.52
C ALA A 34 -0.53 -19.07 11.20
N ASP A 35 0.33 -19.88 11.81
CA ASP A 35 1.80 -19.82 11.59
C ASP A 35 2.15 -19.92 10.09
N GLU A 36 1.42 -20.76 9.34
CA GLU A 36 1.60 -20.92 7.89
C GLU A 36 1.35 -19.60 7.14
N THR A 37 0.40 -18.76 7.60
CA THR A 37 0.13 -17.45 7.01
C THR A 37 1.26 -16.48 7.31
N LEU A 38 1.73 -16.44 8.56
CA LEU A 38 2.86 -15.59 8.96
C LEU A 38 4.13 -15.95 8.17
N VAL A 39 4.44 -17.24 8.05
CA VAL A 39 5.57 -17.73 7.25
C VAL A 39 5.38 -17.39 5.75
N ALA A 40 4.15 -17.45 5.22
CA ALA A 40 3.87 -17.08 3.85
C ALA A 40 4.10 -15.58 3.61
N MET A 41 3.64 -14.71 4.53
CA MET A 41 3.92 -13.26 4.48
C MET A 41 5.42 -12.97 4.44
N TYR A 42 6.18 -13.60 5.34
CA TYR A 42 7.65 -13.47 5.38
C TYR A 42 8.30 -13.91 4.07
N ARG A 43 7.91 -15.08 3.57
CA ARG A 43 8.40 -15.61 2.29
C ARG A 43 8.11 -14.64 1.14
N ASP A 44 6.92 -14.06 1.09
CA ASP A 44 6.53 -13.17 0.01
C ASP A 44 7.24 -11.80 0.11
N MET A 45 7.52 -11.28 1.31
CA MET A 45 8.40 -10.12 1.49
C MET A 45 9.82 -10.41 1.02
N ARG A 46 10.41 -11.55 1.41
CA ARG A 46 11.74 -11.99 0.94
C ARG A 46 11.77 -12.17 -0.58
N PHE A 47 10.73 -12.77 -1.14
CA PHE A 47 10.61 -12.94 -2.58
C PHE A 47 10.51 -11.59 -3.29
N SER A 48 9.71 -10.65 -2.77
CA SER A 48 9.57 -9.29 -3.32
C SER A 48 10.92 -8.57 -3.38
N ARG A 49 11.73 -8.61 -2.30
CA ARG A 49 13.08 -8.04 -2.26
C ARG A 49 13.99 -8.68 -3.29
N ARG A 50 14.00 -10.02 -3.39
CA ARG A 50 14.83 -10.75 -4.36
C ARG A 50 14.40 -10.49 -5.80
N PHE A 51 13.10 -10.41 -6.05
CA PHE A 51 12.54 -10.02 -7.35
C PHE A 51 13.00 -8.62 -7.73
N ASP A 52 12.90 -7.66 -6.82
CA ASP A 52 13.29 -6.26 -7.02
C ASP A 52 14.77 -6.15 -7.41
N GLU A 53 15.66 -6.76 -6.63
CA GLU A 53 17.08 -6.81 -6.92
C GLU A 53 17.37 -7.43 -8.30
N ARG A 54 16.62 -8.47 -8.67
CA ARG A 54 16.80 -9.14 -9.95
C ARG A 54 16.31 -8.26 -11.10
N ALA A 55 15.17 -7.57 -10.95
CA ALA A 55 14.63 -6.66 -11.94
C ALA A 55 15.59 -5.49 -12.21
N VAL A 56 16.16 -4.90 -11.16
CA VAL A 56 17.20 -3.85 -11.31
C VAL A 56 18.42 -4.37 -12.08
N LYS A 57 18.90 -5.59 -11.78
CA LYS A 57 20.01 -6.20 -12.51
C LYS A 57 19.67 -6.45 -13.99
N LEU A 58 18.45 -6.90 -14.29
CA LEU A 58 17.99 -7.11 -15.67
C LEU A 58 17.88 -5.79 -16.43
N GLN A 59 17.41 -4.73 -15.76
CA GLN A 59 17.36 -3.40 -16.36
C GLN A 59 18.77 -2.89 -16.70
N ARG A 60 19.72 -3.00 -15.78
CA ARG A 60 21.12 -2.61 -16.02
C ARG A 60 21.79 -3.40 -17.16
N GLN A 61 21.28 -4.59 -17.46
CA GLN A 61 21.71 -5.40 -18.62
C GLN A 61 20.96 -5.04 -19.91
N GLY A 62 20.06 -4.05 -19.89
CA GLY A 62 19.25 -3.65 -21.04
C GLY A 62 18.15 -4.65 -21.42
N ARG A 63 17.78 -5.57 -20.50
CA ARG A 63 16.73 -6.59 -20.72
C ARG A 63 15.35 -6.11 -20.29
N LEU A 64 15.28 -5.11 -19.44
CA LEU A 64 14.09 -4.34 -19.11
C LEU A 64 14.31 -2.88 -19.53
N GLY A 65 13.23 -2.15 -19.79
CA GLY A 65 13.27 -0.72 -20.06
C GLY A 65 13.60 0.08 -18.80
N THR A 66 12.65 0.79 -18.25
CA THR A 66 12.76 1.38 -16.92
C THR A 66 12.20 0.39 -15.87
N TYR A 67 12.57 0.59 -14.59
CA TYR A 67 12.01 -0.17 -13.48
C TYR A 67 11.96 0.72 -12.23
N ALA A 68 10.92 0.59 -11.45
CA ALA A 68 10.73 1.32 -10.20
C ALA A 68 10.92 0.38 -9.01
N PRO A 69 12.06 0.44 -8.27
CA PRO A 69 12.33 -0.47 -7.16
C PRO A 69 11.36 -0.30 -6.00
N LEU A 70 10.97 -1.41 -5.38
CA LEU A 70 10.10 -1.43 -4.20
C LEU A 70 10.85 -1.52 -2.86
N ALA A 71 12.12 -1.91 -2.86
CA ALA A 71 12.86 -2.25 -1.64
C ALA A 71 12.66 -1.23 -0.51
N GLY A 72 12.29 -1.73 0.68
CA GLY A 72 11.91 -0.95 1.86
C GLY A 72 10.40 -0.75 2.04
N GLN A 73 9.57 -1.19 1.10
CA GLN A 73 8.10 -1.02 1.15
C GLN A 73 7.35 -2.36 1.18
N GLU A 74 8.04 -3.45 1.49
CA GLU A 74 7.46 -4.79 1.52
C GLU A 74 6.43 -4.94 2.63
N GLY A 75 6.65 -4.31 3.80
CA GLY A 75 5.78 -4.42 4.97
C GLY A 75 4.36 -3.99 4.67
N SER A 76 4.18 -2.78 4.17
CA SER A 76 2.85 -2.24 3.84
C SER A 76 2.18 -3.00 2.70
N GLN A 77 2.92 -3.31 1.63
CA GLN A 77 2.36 -3.93 0.43
C GLN A 77 1.91 -5.38 0.67
N ILE A 78 2.73 -6.16 1.37
CA ILE A 78 2.39 -7.55 1.74
C ILE A 78 1.34 -7.55 2.85
N GLY A 79 1.56 -6.81 3.95
CA GLY A 79 0.64 -6.77 5.08
C GLY A 79 -0.77 -6.39 4.67
N SER A 80 -0.93 -5.28 3.94
CA SER A 80 -2.25 -4.84 3.47
C SER A 80 -2.91 -5.84 2.53
N THR A 81 -2.14 -6.46 1.61
CA THR A 81 -2.72 -7.39 0.64
C THR A 81 -3.16 -8.71 1.27
N TYR A 82 -2.44 -9.21 2.30
CA TYR A 82 -2.84 -10.40 3.04
C TYR A 82 -4.14 -10.21 3.85
N ALA A 83 -4.50 -8.97 4.16
CA ALA A 83 -5.77 -8.64 4.82
C ALA A 83 -6.99 -8.68 3.88
N LEU A 84 -6.78 -8.82 2.58
CA LEU A 84 -7.83 -8.79 1.56
C LEU A 84 -8.33 -10.18 1.19
N SER A 85 -9.60 -10.26 0.81
CA SER A 85 -10.16 -11.46 0.17
C SER A 85 -9.64 -11.60 -1.28
N PRO A 86 -9.54 -12.82 -1.83
CA PRO A 86 -9.22 -13.04 -3.23
C PRO A 86 -10.16 -12.32 -4.21
N GLU A 87 -11.41 -12.06 -3.81
CA GLU A 87 -12.44 -11.37 -4.61
C GLU A 87 -12.26 -9.85 -4.62
N ASP A 88 -11.53 -9.28 -3.67
CA ASP A 88 -11.30 -7.84 -3.60
C ASP A 88 -10.45 -7.37 -4.77
N LEU A 89 -10.76 -6.17 -5.27
CA LEU A 89 -10.15 -5.59 -6.45
C LEU A 89 -8.95 -4.73 -6.04
N ILE A 90 -7.79 -4.95 -6.64
CA ILE A 90 -6.58 -4.18 -6.36
C ILE A 90 -6.22 -3.33 -7.58
N SER A 91 -6.19 -2.01 -7.38
CA SER A 91 -5.58 -1.05 -8.29
C SER A 91 -4.25 -0.59 -7.68
N TYR A 92 -3.22 -0.46 -8.50
CA TYR A 92 -1.89 -0.10 -8.00
C TYR A 92 -1.11 0.74 -9.01
N GLN A 93 -0.11 1.43 -8.51
CA GLN A 93 0.81 2.19 -9.32
C GLN A 93 2.00 1.31 -9.74
N TYR A 94 3.07 1.88 -10.18
CA TYR A 94 4.24 1.16 -10.74
C TYR A 94 5.19 0.57 -9.68
N ARG A 95 4.96 0.77 -8.38
CA ARG A 95 5.91 0.35 -7.32
C ARG A 95 5.36 -0.73 -6.39
N GLU A 96 4.09 -0.95 -6.37
CA GLU A 96 3.46 -1.89 -5.43
C GLU A 96 3.53 -3.35 -5.92
N HIS A 97 4.74 -3.79 -6.30
CA HIS A 97 5.01 -5.15 -6.76
C HIS A 97 4.73 -6.20 -5.68
N GLY A 98 4.86 -5.82 -4.39
CA GLY A 98 4.51 -6.68 -3.27
C GLY A 98 3.06 -7.11 -3.28
N ALA A 99 2.13 -6.21 -3.65
CA ALA A 99 0.72 -6.56 -3.80
C ALA A 99 0.50 -7.61 -4.90
N VAL A 100 1.25 -7.54 -6.01
CA VAL A 100 1.21 -8.55 -7.07
C VAL A 100 1.79 -9.88 -6.57
N VAL A 101 2.86 -9.85 -5.77
CA VAL A 101 3.47 -11.05 -5.17
C VAL A 101 2.49 -11.74 -4.25
N ALA A 102 1.84 -11.01 -3.34
CA ALA A 102 0.85 -11.57 -2.41
C ALA A 102 -0.39 -12.15 -3.12
N ARG A 103 -0.66 -11.73 -4.36
CA ARG A 103 -1.72 -12.28 -5.23
C ARG A 103 -1.25 -13.45 -6.11
N GLY A 104 -0.11 -14.07 -5.79
CA GLY A 104 0.40 -15.22 -6.54
C GLY A 104 1.10 -14.81 -7.83
N PHE A 105 2.18 -14.10 -7.70
CA PHE A 105 3.01 -13.51 -8.75
C PHE A 105 3.17 -14.38 -10.00
N PRO A 106 2.65 -13.93 -11.16
CA PRO A 106 2.96 -14.54 -12.44
C PRO A 106 4.30 -13.98 -12.95
N TRP A 107 5.25 -14.84 -13.28
CA TRP A 107 6.55 -14.39 -13.78
C TRP A 107 6.44 -13.57 -15.09
N GLU A 108 5.39 -13.78 -15.87
CA GLU A 108 5.05 -13.04 -17.09
C GLU A 108 4.81 -11.54 -16.83
N TYR A 109 4.53 -11.15 -15.60
CA TYR A 109 4.43 -9.74 -15.18
C TYR A 109 5.65 -8.92 -15.62
N LEU A 110 6.85 -9.51 -15.61
CA LEU A 110 8.06 -8.86 -16.10
C LEU A 110 8.03 -8.47 -17.58
N LEU A 111 7.16 -9.08 -18.38
CA LEU A 111 7.01 -8.74 -19.79
C LEU A 111 6.58 -7.29 -19.98
N TYR A 112 5.76 -6.74 -19.06
CA TYR A 112 5.39 -5.33 -19.12
C TYR A 112 6.63 -4.42 -19.06
N TRP A 113 7.53 -4.68 -18.13
CA TRP A 113 8.78 -3.93 -17.97
C TRP A 113 9.79 -4.15 -19.12
N ALA A 114 9.56 -5.21 -19.91
CA ALA A 114 10.28 -5.45 -21.17
C ALA A 114 9.58 -4.84 -22.40
N GLY A 115 8.46 -4.12 -22.23
CA GLY A 115 7.72 -3.44 -23.29
C GLY A 115 6.60 -4.25 -23.92
N HIS A 116 6.09 -5.29 -23.25
CA HIS A 116 5.00 -6.15 -23.73
C HIS A 116 3.75 -6.02 -22.85
N GLU A 117 2.65 -5.50 -23.39
CA GLU A 117 1.36 -5.33 -22.69
C GLU A 117 0.81 -6.62 -22.08
N ARG A 118 1.14 -7.77 -22.63
CA ARG A 118 0.76 -9.09 -22.08
C ARG A 118 1.15 -9.24 -20.60
N GLY A 119 2.18 -8.52 -20.13
CA GLY A 119 2.55 -8.51 -18.71
C GLY A 119 1.46 -7.97 -17.78
N ASN A 120 0.55 -7.12 -18.29
CA ASN A 120 -0.61 -6.64 -17.54
C ASN A 120 -1.82 -7.59 -17.63
N GLU A 121 -1.99 -8.29 -18.75
CA GLU A 121 -3.12 -9.20 -18.96
C GLU A 121 -3.12 -10.36 -17.96
N VAL A 122 -1.93 -10.85 -17.58
CA VAL A 122 -1.79 -11.99 -16.65
C VAL A 122 -2.20 -11.69 -15.20
N LEU A 123 -2.54 -10.45 -14.90
CA LEU A 123 -3.01 -10.01 -13.57
C LEU A 123 -4.54 -10.11 -13.45
N ALA A 124 -5.28 -10.17 -14.56
CA ALA A 124 -6.75 -10.11 -14.57
C ALA A 124 -7.39 -11.24 -13.74
N ASP A 125 -6.89 -12.47 -13.84
CA ASP A 125 -7.41 -13.63 -13.10
C ASP A 125 -7.14 -13.56 -11.57
N ARG A 126 -6.43 -12.52 -11.11
CA ARG A 126 -6.08 -12.27 -9.70
C ARG A 126 -6.80 -11.09 -9.09
N ASN A 127 -7.77 -10.53 -9.81
CA ASN A 127 -8.43 -9.29 -9.41
C ASN A 127 -7.45 -8.12 -9.17
N VAL A 128 -6.33 -8.11 -9.91
CA VAL A 128 -5.35 -7.04 -9.91
C VAL A 128 -5.43 -6.32 -11.25
N PHE A 129 -5.69 -5.02 -11.19
CA PHE A 129 -5.82 -4.19 -12.38
C PHE A 129 -4.47 -3.93 -13.05
N PRO A 130 -4.46 -3.54 -14.33
CA PRO A 130 -3.23 -3.22 -15.03
C PRO A 130 -2.40 -2.16 -14.30
N LEU A 131 -1.07 -2.33 -14.32
CA LEU A 131 -0.13 -1.38 -13.76
C LEU A 131 -0.36 0.02 -14.33
N ASN A 132 -0.45 1.00 -13.45
CA ASN A 132 -0.65 2.39 -13.81
C ASN A 132 0.64 3.21 -13.66
N ILE A 133 1.00 3.97 -14.72
CA ILE A 133 2.17 4.86 -14.71
C ILE A 133 1.76 6.30 -14.39
N GLY A 134 0.58 6.74 -14.82
CA GLY A 134 0.09 8.10 -14.56
C GLY A 134 -0.18 8.29 -13.07
N VAL A 135 0.57 9.20 -12.42
CA VAL A 135 0.44 9.41 -10.98
C VAL A 135 -0.97 9.85 -10.63
N GLY A 136 -1.64 9.12 -9.72
CA GLY A 136 -2.99 9.45 -9.25
C GLY A 136 -4.14 9.02 -10.16
N SER A 137 -3.93 8.84 -11.47
CA SER A 137 -5.01 8.63 -12.44
C SER A 137 -5.82 7.34 -12.25
N HIS A 138 -5.32 6.37 -11.50
CA HIS A 138 -6.02 5.12 -11.18
C HIS A 138 -6.96 5.22 -9.96
N LEU A 139 -6.88 6.30 -9.16
CA LEU A 139 -7.74 6.49 -8.00
C LEU A 139 -9.21 6.63 -8.39
N PRO A 140 -9.60 7.49 -9.37
CA PRO A 140 -10.99 7.56 -9.83
C PRO A 140 -11.49 6.22 -10.42
N HIS A 141 -10.62 5.43 -11.07
CA HIS A 141 -10.99 4.10 -11.55
C HIS A 141 -11.32 3.15 -10.40
N ALA A 142 -10.49 3.14 -9.34
CA ALA A 142 -10.75 2.31 -8.15
C ALA A 142 -12.08 2.69 -7.47
N VAL A 143 -12.40 3.97 -7.40
CA VAL A 143 -13.69 4.46 -6.89
C VAL A 143 -14.85 4.00 -7.78
N GLY A 144 -14.66 4.05 -9.10
CA GLY A 144 -15.66 3.52 -10.05
C GLY A 144 -15.90 2.02 -9.91
N LEU A 145 -14.84 1.24 -9.61
CA LEU A 145 -14.93 -0.19 -9.32
C LEU A 145 -15.69 -0.46 -8.02
N ALA A 146 -15.41 0.29 -6.96
CA ALA A 146 -16.16 0.22 -5.70
C ALA A 146 -17.65 0.55 -5.92
N TRP A 147 -17.93 1.57 -6.72
CA TRP A 147 -19.31 1.92 -7.06
C TRP A 147 -20.02 0.81 -7.86
N GLY A 148 -19.29 0.18 -8.80
CA GLY A 148 -19.82 -0.97 -9.54
C GLY A 148 -20.11 -2.17 -8.63
N ALA A 149 -19.28 -2.43 -7.62
CA ALA A 149 -19.50 -3.46 -6.61
C ALA A 149 -20.73 -3.15 -5.75
N GLU A 150 -20.82 -1.94 -5.24
CA GLU A 150 -21.97 -1.45 -4.46
C GLU A 150 -23.28 -1.55 -5.25
N TYR A 151 -23.30 -1.06 -6.51
CA TYR A 151 -24.47 -1.12 -7.37
C TYR A 151 -24.97 -2.54 -7.64
N ARG A 152 -24.06 -3.52 -7.65
CA ARG A 152 -24.38 -4.93 -7.89
C ARG A 152 -24.60 -5.72 -6.61
N SER A 153 -24.42 -5.08 -5.45
CA SER A 153 -24.42 -5.74 -4.13
C SER A 153 -23.41 -6.88 -4.04
N ASP A 154 -22.23 -6.69 -4.66
CA ASP A 154 -21.10 -7.61 -4.55
C ASP A 154 -20.41 -7.39 -3.18
N GLU A 155 -20.19 -8.46 -2.41
CA GLU A 155 -19.46 -8.42 -1.13
C GLU A 155 -17.95 -8.35 -1.35
N ARG A 156 -17.47 -7.24 -1.92
CA ARG A 156 -16.04 -6.97 -2.18
C ARG A 156 -15.71 -5.50 -2.03
N VAL A 157 -14.46 -5.23 -1.74
CA VAL A 157 -13.92 -3.87 -1.69
C VAL A 157 -13.02 -3.61 -2.88
N SER A 158 -12.87 -2.34 -3.24
CA SER A 158 -11.82 -1.87 -4.14
C SER A 158 -10.70 -1.25 -3.32
N VAL A 159 -9.48 -1.74 -3.49
CA VAL A 159 -8.29 -1.22 -2.81
C VAL A 159 -7.40 -0.55 -3.85
N VAL A 160 -6.95 0.66 -3.55
CA VAL A 160 -6.05 1.39 -4.43
C VAL A 160 -4.78 1.78 -3.69
N HIS A 161 -3.63 1.31 -4.20
CA HIS A 161 -2.30 1.68 -3.73
C HIS A 161 -1.75 2.83 -4.55
N PHE A 162 -1.16 3.83 -3.87
CA PHE A 162 -0.53 4.99 -4.50
C PHE A 162 0.54 5.57 -3.57
N GLY A 163 1.45 6.38 -4.12
CA GLY A 163 2.49 7.07 -3.34
C GLY A 163 2.02 8.43 -2.82
N ASP A 164 2.77 9.00 -1.88
CA ASP A 164 2.55 10.34 -1.32
C ASP A 164 2.44 11.43 -2.40
N GLY A 165 3.22 11.34 -3.47
CA GLY A 165 3.15 12.28 -4.59
C GLY A 165 1.79 12.35 -5.27
N ALA A 166 1.03 11.26 -5.30
CA ALA A 166 -0.32 11.24 -5.87
C ALA A 166 -1.31 12.15 -5.12
N THR A 167 -1.04 12.44 -3.84
CA THR A 167 -1.90 13.32 -3.03
C THR A 167 -1.83 14.79 -3.41
N SER A 168 -0.95 15.15 -4.35
CA SER A 168 -0.85 16.49 -4.94
C SER A 168 -1.61 16.63 -6.26
N GLU A 169 -2.12 15.50 -6.81
CA GLU A 169 -2.87 15.47 -8.06
C GLU A 169 -4.37 15.73 -7.83
N GLY A 170 -5.03 16.38 -8.80
CA GLY A 170 -6.47 16.63 -8.74
C GLY A 170 -7.29 15.34 -8.62
N ASP A 171 -6.89 14.29 -9.33
CA ASP A 171 -7.54 12.98 -9.33
C ASP A 171 -7.65 12.36 -7.93
N PHE A 172 -6.67 12.60 -7.04
CA PHE A 172 -6.75 12.17 -5.64
C PHE A 172 -7.91 12.85 -4.92
N HIS A 173 -8.02 14.17 -5.01
CA HIS A 173 -9.05 14.94 -4.32
C HIS A 173 -10.45 14.62 -4.86
N GLU A 174 -10.58 14.45 -6.16
CA GLU A 174 -11.83 14.09 -6.83
C GLU A 174 -12.29 12.68 -6.43
N ALA A 175 -11.37 11.70 -6.44
CA ALA A 175 -11.64 10.33 -6.04
C ALA A 175 -12.09 10.25 -4.57
N MET A 176 -11.36 10.91 -3.67
CA MET A 176 -11.68 10.97 -2.24
C MET A 176 -13.05 11.57 -2.00
N ASN A 177 -13.34 12.72 -2.64
CA ASN A 177 -14.63 13.38 -2.52
C ASN A 177 -15.78 12.51 -3.04
N PHE A 178 -15.58 11.86 -4.18
CA PHE A 178 -16.59 10.99 -4.76
C PHE A 178 -16.88 9.78 -3.87
N ALA A 179 -15.82 9.15 -3.35
CA ALA A 179 -15.94 8.03 -2.42
C ALA A 179 -16.72 8.41 -1.15
N GLY A 180 -16.43 9.57 -0.55
CA GLY A 180 -17.13 10.05 0.64
C GLY A 180 -18.58 10.41 0.37
N VAL A 181 -18.89 11.11 -0.73
CA VAL A 181 -20.26 11.52 -1.08
C VAL A 181 -21.17 10.30 -1.32
N PHE A 182 -20.68 9.27 -1.98
CA PHE A 182 -21.46 8.06 -2.29
C PHE A 182 -21.24 6.93 -1.28
N ASP A 183 -20.41 7.14 -0.26
CA ASP A 183 -20.13 6.19 0.81
C ASP A 183 -19.73 4.79 0.29
N LEU A 184 -18.71 4.77 -0.59
CA LEU A 184 -18.35 3.59 -1.38
C LEU A 184 -17.36 2.65 -0.63
N PRO A 185 -17.43 1.34 -0.88
CA PRO A 185 -16.52 0.35 -0.27
C PRO A 185 -15.12 0.39 -0.92
N VAL A 186 -14.36 1.46 -0.67
CA VAL A 186 -13.03 1.68 -1.21
C VAL A 186 -12.02 1.95 -0.11
N LEU A 187 -10.84 1.32 -0.21
CA LEU A 187 -9.69 1.56 0.66
C LEU A 187 -8.60 2.26 -0.14
N PHE A 188 -8.18 3.41 0.35
CA PHE A 188 -7.08 4.19 -0.19
C PHE A 188 -5.81 3.90 0.63
N VAL A 189 -4.83 3.19 0.05
CA VAL A 189 -3.57 2.85 0.73
C VAL A 189 -2.46 3.72 0.17
N CYS A 190 -2.13 4.78 0.90
CA CYS A 190 -1.05 5.69 0.57
C CYS A 190 0.29 5.13 1.08
N ASN A 191 1.15 4.69 0.17
CA ASN A 191 2.51 4.28 0.44
C ASN A 191 3.39 5.52 0.59
N ASN A 192 3.33 6.17 1.77
CA ASN A 192 4.09 7.39 2.05
C ASN A 192 5.55 7.05 2.33
N ASN A 193 6.38 7.15 1.31
CA ASN A 193 7.83 6.95 1.41
C ASN A 193 8.63 8.24 1.57
N GLY A 194 7.96 9.36 1.79
CA GLY A 194 8.55 10.68 2.03
C GLY A 194 9.03 11.41 0.78
N TRP A 195 8.94 10.79 -0.41
CA TRP A 195 9.55 11.34 -1.62
C TRP A 195 8.71 11.15 -2.88
N ALA A 196 8.21 12.23 -3.47
CA ALA A 196 7.70 12.25 -4.84
C ALA A 196 8.87 12.53 -5.80
N ILE A 197 9.50 11.49 -6.34
CA ILE A 197 10.77 11.54 -7.10
C ILE A 197 11.86 12.18 -6.22
N SER A 198 12.13 13.47 -6.43
CA SER A 198 13.11 14.30 -5.72
C SER A 198 12.47 15.37 -4.83
N HIS A 199 11.13 15.37 -4.69
CA HIS A 199 10.41 16.37 -3.91
C HIS A 199 9.97 15.76 -2.58
N PRO A 200 10.43 16.27 -1.42
CA PRO A 200 10.10 15.70 -0.13
C PRO A 200 8.64 15.98 0.25
N ALA A 201 8.01 15.06 1.00
CA ALA A 201 6.59 15.13 1.36
C ALA A 201 6.24 16.41 2.11
N GLU A 202 7.12 16.93 2.96
CA GLU A 202 6.95 18.19 3.70
C GLU A 202 6.80 19.43 2.82
N ARG A 203 7.21 19.35 1.55
CA ARG A 203 7.03 20.40 0.54
C ARG A 203 5.84 20.18 -0.37
N GLN A 204 5.15 19.06 -0.22
CA GLN A 204 3.98 18.71 -1.02
C GLN A 204 2.68 19.07 -0.31
N THR A 205 2.65 19.02 1.02
CA THR A 205 1.45 19.27 1.81
C THR A 205 1.78 20.01 3.10
N ALA A 206 0.86 20.87 3.52
CA ALA A 206 0.91 21.54 4.84
C ALA A 206 0.17 20.72 5.93
N SER A 207 -0.52 19.62 5.57
CA SER A 207 -1.10 18.71 6.57
C SER A 207 0.00 18.04 7.36
N ALA A 208 -0.17 17.84 8.66
CA ALA A 208 0.80 17.13 9.50
C ALA A 208 0.93 15.65 9.05
N THR A 209 -0.18 15.04 8.62
CA THR A 209 -0.21 13.70 8.03
C THR A 209 -1.06 13.69 6.77
N ILE A 210 -0.85 12.71 5.88
CA ILE A 210 -1.72 12.49 4.72
C ILE A 210 -3.07 11.97 5.19
N ALA A 211 -3.10 11.14 6.23
CA ALA A 211 -4.32 10.57 6.82
C ALA A 211 -5.33 11.65 7.20
N GLN A 212 -4.91 12.84 7.67
CA GLN A 212 -5.79 13.96 7.99
C GLN A 212 -6.64 14.44 6.81
N LYS A 213 -6.18 14.23 5.58
CA LYS A 213 -6.91 14.67 4.38
C LYS A 213 -8.28 13.99 4.25
N ALA A 214 -8.44 12.77 4.76
CA ALA A 214 -9.70 12.02 4.74
C ALA A 214 -10.86 12.78 5.41
N GLN A 215 -10.57 13.53 6.47
CA GLN A 215 -11.57 14.31 7.22
C GLN A 215 -12.29 15.35 6.35
N ALA A 216 -11.58 15.92 5.36
CA ALA A 216 -12.18 16.87 4.42
C ALA A 216 -13.26 16.24 3.52
N TYR A 217 -13.26 14.93 3.39
CA TYR A 217 -14.19 14.14 2.55
C TYR A 217 -15.19 13.33 3.37
N GLY A 218 -15.20 13.49 4.69
CA GLY A 218 -16.20 12.94 5.60
C GLY A 218 -16.01 11.48 5.99
N PHE A 219 -14.77 10.94 5.89
CA PHE A 219 -14.44 9.61 6.35
C PHE A 219 -13.11 9.56 7.11
N ASP A 220 -12.76 8.40 7.65
CA ASP A 220 -11.60 8.25 8.52
C ASP A 220 -10.30 8.08 7.73
N GLY A 221 -9.25 8.68 8.28
CA GLY A 221 -7.87 8.45 7.89
C GLY A 221 -7.07 7.94 9.07
N VAL A 222 -6.26 6.90 8.86
CA VAL A 222 -5.41 6.29 9.86
C VAL A 222 -3.97 6.21 9.36
N GLN A 223 -3.03 6.58 10.24
CA GLN A 223 -1.61 6.42 9.96
C GLN A 223 -1.10 5.09 10.54
N VAL A 224 -0.30 4.36 9.78
CA VAL A 224 0.29 3.09 10.20
C VAL A 224 1.79 3.07 9.92
N ASP A 225 2.57 2.40 10.77
CA ASP A 225 3.96 2.06 10.47
C ASP A 225 3.99 1.06 9.31
N GLY A 226 4.26 1.57 8.10
CA GLY A 226 4.31 0.77 6.87
C GLY A 226 5.52 -0.17 6.81
N MET A 227 6.49 -0.02 7.72
CA MET A 227 7.60 -0.95 7.90
C MET A 227 7.19 -2.14 8.79
N ASP A 228 6.01 -2.10 9.42
CA ASP A 228 5.42 -3.17 10.23
C ASP A 228 4.33 -3.90 9.43
N PRO A 229 4.58 -5.14 8.97
CA PRO A 229 3.60 -5.87 8.17
C PRO A 229 2.36 -6.28 8.96
N LEU A 230 2.46 -6.50 10.29
CA LEU A 230 1.28 -6.82 11.12
C LEU A 230 0.41 -5.59 11.34
N ALA A 231 0.99 -4.42 11.58
CA ALA A 231 0.22 -3.19 11.70
C ALA A 231 -0.52 -2.86 10.39
N SER A 232 0.16 -3.00 9.24
CA SER A 232 -0.45 -2.85 7.92
C SER A 232 -1.58 -3.84 7.67
N TYR A 233 -1.42 -5.10 8.11
CA TYR A 233 -2.47 -6.11 8.04
C TYR A 233 -3.69 -5.71 8.88
N VAL A 234 -3.49 -5.40 10.16
CA VAL A 234 -4.58 -5.12 11.11
C VAL A 234 -5.41 -3.92 10.69
N VAL A 235 -4.74 -2.82 10.29
CA VAL A 235 -5.43 -1.62 9.83
C VAL A 235 -6.23 -1.89 8.56
N THR A 236 -5.65 -2.63 7.61
CA THR A 236 -6.34 -2.94 6.35
C THR A 236 -7.50 -3.90 6.56
N ALA A 237 -7.36 -4.90 7.46
CA ALA A 237 -8.44 -5.82 7.81
C ALA A 237 -9.63 -5.09 8.44
N ALA A 238 -9.35 -4.19 9.39
CA ALA A 238 -10.38 -3.35 10.02
C ALA A 238 -11.08 -2.43 9.00
N ALA A 239 -10.29 -1.80 8.11
CA ALA A 239 -10.84 -0.93 7.07
C ALA A 239 -11.70 -1.72 6.07
N ARG A 240 -11.26 -2.93 5.69
CA ARG A 240 -12.04 -3.82 4.81
C ARG A 240 -13.37 -4.23 5.43
N GLU A 241 -13.37 -4.64 6.69
CA GLU A 241 -14.61 -5.01 7.38
C GLU A 241 -15.55 -3.81 7.46
N ARG A 242 -15.05 -2.63 7.84
CA ARG A 242 -15.85 -1.41 7.86
C ARG A 242 -16.41 -1.06 6.46
N ALA A 243 -15.63 -1.20 5.42
CA ALA A 243 -16.08 -0.92 4.06
C ALA A 243 -17.24 -1.82 3.61
N LEU A 244 -17.30 -3.07 4.11
CA LEU A 244 -18.37 -4.02 3.80
C LEU A 244 -19.58 -3.88 4.70
N THR A 245 -19.40 -3.53 5.98
CA THR A 245 -20.49 -3.52 6.97
C THR A 245 -20.98 -2.11 7.31
N GLY A 246 -20.23 -1.08 6.96
CA GLY A 246 -20.45 0.30 7.39
C GLY A 246 -20.02 0.53 8.84
N ASP A 247 -20.22 1.74 9.33
CA ASP A 247 -20.07 1.99 10.76
C ASP A 247 -21.34 1.54 11.52
N ALA A 248 -21.17 1.30 12.82
CA ALA A 248 -22.25 0.82 13.68
C ALA A 248 -23.44 1.80 13.77
N VAL A 249 -23.24 3.07 13.44
CA VAL A 249 -24.25 4.13 13.49
C VAL A 249 -24.90 4.33 12.14
N ALA A 250 -24.13 4.43 11.06
CA ALA A 250 -24.63 4.66 9.71
C ALA A 250 -25.16 3.38 9.05
N GLY A 251 -24.61 2.21 9.40
CA GLY A 251 -25.07 0.91 8.90
C GLY A 251 -24.83 0.71 7.41
N ARG A 252 -23.84 1.40 6.83
CA ARG A 252 -23.48 1.28 5.41
C ARG A 252 -21.95 1.33 5.20
N PRO A 253 -21.46 0.83 4.06
CA PRO A 253 -20.03 0.80 3.75
C PRO A 253 -19.42 2.21 3.75
N ARG A 254 -18.18 2.33 4.25
CA ARG A 254 -17.46 3.60 4.30
C ARG A 254 -16.04 3.46 3.78
N PRO A 255 -15.56 4.46 3.01
CA PRO A 255 -14.16 4.48 2.60
C PRO A 255 -13.23 4.73 3.78
N THR A 256 -11.95 4.35 3.63
CA THR A 256 -10.90 4.63 4.60
C THR A 256 -9.61 5.01 3.87
N LEU A 257 -8.89 6.04 4.37
CA LEU A 257 -7.55 6.39 3.93
C LEU A 257 -6.53 5.81 4.92
N VAL A 258 -5.71 4.88 4.47
CA VAL A 258 -4.59 4.33 5.23
C VAL A 258 -3.30 4.99 4.74
N GLU A 259 -2.62 5.72 5.60
CA GLU A 259 -1.29 6.25 5.33
C GLU A 259 -0.23 5.32 5.91
N ALA A 260 0.44 4.55 5.06
CA ALA A 260 1.54 3.69 5.46
C ALA A 260 2.85 4.46 5.38
N VAL A 261 3.37 4.87 6.54
CA VAL A 261 4.65 5.58 6.65
C VAL A 261 5.79 4.57 6.51
N GLN A 262 6.59 4.75 5.49
CA GLN A 262 7.65 3.82 5.13
C GLN A 262 8.77 4.53 4.37
N TYR A 263 9.73 3.78 3.84
CA TYR A 263 10.82 4.38 3.11
C TYR A 263 11.23 3.59 1.87
N ARG A 264 11.64 4.29 0.83
CA ARG A 264 12.16 3.71 -0.41
C ARG A 264 13.69 3.70 -0.37
N TYR A 265 14.33 2.53 -0.26
CA TYR A 265 15.80 2.43 -0.18
C TYR A 265 16.49 2.79 -1.49
N GLY A 266 15.92 2.36 -2.60
CA GLY A 266 16.48 2.56 -3.93
C GLY A 266 16.19 3.94 -4.52
N ALA A 267 16.65 4.15 -5.75
CA ALA A 267 16.28 5.30 -6.60
C ALA A 267 14.77 5.31 -6.89
N HIS A 268 14.24 6.44 -7.35
CA HIS A 268 12.83 6.51 -7.77
C HIS A 268 12.54 5.54 -8.92
N THR A 269 13.41 5.53 -9.91
CA THR A 269 13.47 4.52 -10.98
C THR A 269 14.92 4.20 -11.28
N THR A 270 15.15 3.19 -12.11
CA THR A 270 16.52 2.84 -12.56
C THR A 270 17.20 3.92 -13.40
N ALA A 271 16.48 4.97 -13.82
CA ALA A 271 17.01 6.13 -14.53
C ALA A 271 17.27 7.33 -13.62
N ASP A 272 16.97 7.22 -12.31
CA ASP A 272 17.12 8.28 -11.31
C ASP A 272 18.45 8.18 -10.56
N ASP A 273 18.91 9.32 -10.05
CA ASP A 273 20.11 9.46 -9.22
C ASP A 273 19.72 10.09 -7.86
N PRO A 274 19.46 9.27 -6.82
CA PRO A 274 18.98 9.75 -5.54
C PRO A 274 20.00 10.56 -4.75
N GLU A 275 21.30 10.41 -5.01
CA GLU A 275 22.36 11.16 -4.31
C GLU A 275 22.29 12.67 -4.60
N ARG A 276 21.51 13.08 -5.61
CA ARG A 276 21.29 14.48 -5.95
C ARG A 276 20.32 15.22 -5.04
N TYR A 277 19.50 14.51 -4.26
CA TYR A 277 18.42 15.14 -3.50
C TYR A 277 18.20 14.56 -2.10
N ARG A 278 18.82 13.43 -1.75
CA ARG A 278 18.75 12.88 -0.39
C ARG A 278 20.12 12.35 0.05
N GLU A 279 20.36 12.38 1.35
CA GLU A 279 21.60 11.91 1.94
C GLU A 279 21.56 10.39 2.19
N PRO A 280 22.69 9.67 1.99
CA PRO A 280 22.76 8.22 2.25
C PRO A 280 22.42 7.85 3.70
N GLU A 281 22.76 8.70 4.67
CA GLU A 281 22.50 8.50 6.09
C GLU A 281 21.01 8.37 6.40
N GLU A 282 20.15 9.06 5.67
CA GLU A 282 18.69 8.94 5.79
C GLU A 282 18.24 7.51 5.46
N VAL A 283 18.82 6.90 4.44
CA VAL A 283 18.52 5.51 4.04
C VAL A 283 18.93 4.53 5.15
N GLU A 284 20.10 4.74 5.76
CA GLU A 284 20.63 3.85 6.81
C GLU A 284 19.76 3.87 8.06
N VAL A 285 19.26 5.05 8.46
CA VAL A 285 18.31 5.18 9.60
C VAL A 285 17.04 4.34 9.36
N TRP A 286 16.52 4.33 8.12
CA TRP A 286 15.34 3.52 7.79
C TRP A 286 15.65 2.03 7.65
N ARG A 287 16.89 1.66 7.32
CA ARG A 287 17.33 0.26 7.28
C ARG A 287 17.35 -0.40 8.67
N GLU A 288 17.54 0.37 9.73
CA GLU A 288 17.42 -0.12 11.10
C GLU A 288 16.00 -0.60 11.45
N ARG A 289 15.02 -0.27 10.59
CA ARG A 289 13.61 -0.66 10.72
C ARG A 289 13.17 -1.56 9.57
N ASP A 290 14.09 -2.28 8.92
CA ASP A 290 13.78 -3.10 7.74
C ASP A 290 12.59 -4.03 8.00
N PRO A 291 11.54 -4.02 7.16
CA PRO A 291 10.32 -4.79 7.41
C PRO A 291 10.57 -6.30 7.43
N ILE A 292 11.55 -6.77 6.66
CA ILE A 292 11.88 -8.19 6.57
C ILE A 292 12.62 -8.65 7.83
N ASP A 293 13.65 -7.91 8.24
CA ASP A 293 14.47 -8.26 9.41
C ASP A 293 13.64 -8.18 10.70
N ARG A 294 12.78 -7.13 10.81
CA ARG A 294 11.82 -6.95 11.90
C ARG A 294 10.87 -8.15 11.99
N PHE A 295 10.30 -8.58 10.88
CA PHE A 295 9.33 -9.66 10.87
C PHE A 295 9.99 -11.04 11.05
N GLU A 296 11.23 -11.22 10.56
CA GLU A 296 12.02 -12.42 10.86
C GLU A 296 12.31 -12.57 12.35
N ALA A 297 12.60 -11.46 13.03
CA ALA A 297 12.85 -11.47 14.47
C ALA A 297 11.58 -11.76 15.29
N PHE A 298 10.42 -11.39 14.80
CA PHE A 298 9.12 -11.71 15.43
C PHE A 298 8.76 -13.20 15.30
N LEU A 299 9.07 -13.87 14.16
CA LEU A 299 8.77 -15.28 13.89
C LEU A 299 9.63 -16.23 14.74
#